data_5426f818d41b3a98e3978296fdb656a4
#
_entry.id   5426f818d41b3a98e3978296fdb656a4
#
_cell.length_a   1.000
_cell.length_b   1.000
_cell.length_c   1.000
_cell.angle_alpha   90.00
_cell.angle_beta   90.00
_cell.angle_gamma   90.00
#
_symmetry.space_group_name_H-M   'P 1'
#
loop_
_entity.id
_entity.type
_entity.pdbx_description
1 polymer ?
#
loop_
_entity_poly.entity_id
_entity_poly.type
_entity_poly.pdbx_seq_one_letter_code
_entity_poly.pdbx_strand_id
1 'polypeptide(L)'
;MSVNTALSKRILIIQYSFSAQTRSLVRSIVEGLQEYPVSVVRERLVPVSEQHFPIGTVPKTVKKMIVTMFRQRVPIQPLSPHCFEDYDLIILAGPTWSYNPSGPVMSLLDRDGEQLFRGQTVLPVISCRGFWRMHWWGIKSLLKGLGGLVPNGIIFSHPSKEPWCTLGVFLKLTGRIPERMPWMQKHYKKYGHTRPQLAEARRFGEMIGGALVQGDGLEELDFRTSLAIFEG
;
A
#
# COMPACT_ATOMS: atom_id res chain seq x y z
N MET A 1 35.59 24.66 7.88
CA MET A 1 34.59 23.64 8.20
C MET A 1 33.88 23.27 6.92
N SER A 2 34.29 22.16 6.29
CA SER A 2 33.62 21.65 5.08
C SER A 2 32.26 21.12 5.49
N VAL A 3 31.20 21.79 5.04
CA VAL A 3 29.85 21.24 5.11
C VAL A 3 29.83 20.03 4.19
N ASN A 4 29.94 18.87 4.77
CA ASN A 4 29.74 17.60 4.07
C ASN A 4 28.28 17.58 3.62
N THR A 5 28.01 17.99 2.38
CA THR A 5 26.70 17.89 1.76
C THR A 5 26.45 16.40 1.50
N ALA A 6 26.09 15.67 2.55
CA ALA A 6 25.60 14.30 2.38
C ALA A 6 24.47 14.36 1.37
N LEU A 7 24.64 13.69 0.23
CA LEU A 7 23.62 13.57 -0.79
C LEU A 7 22.33 13.08 -0.11
N SER A 8 21.30 13.91 -0.16
CA SER A 8 19.99 13.59 0.42
C SER A 8 19.48 12.30 -0.22
N LYS A 9 19.13 11.31 0.60
CA LYS A 9 18.57 10.04 0.12
C LYS A 9 17.28 10.30 -0.64
N ARG A 10 17.12 9.66 -1.80
CA ARG A 10 15.97 9.84 -2.69
C ARG A 10 15.02 8.66 -2.60
N ILE A 11 13.75 8.93 -2.36
CA ILE A 11 12.69 7.92 -2.22
C ILE A 11 11.61 8.19 -3.25
N LEU A 12 11.30 7.18 -4.09
CA LEU A 12 10.13 7.21 -4.96
C LEU A 12 8.99 6.46 -4.28
N ILE A 13 7.82 7.09 -4.19
CA ILE A 13 6.59 6.46 -3.70
C ILE A 13 5.59 6.35 -4.84
N ILE A 14 5.36 5.12 -5.33
CA ILE A 14 4.32 4.82 -6.31
C ILE A 14 3.12 4.27 -5.57
N GLN A 15 1.93 4.90 -5.75
CA GLN A 15 0.76 4.50 -4.98
C GLN A 15 -0.51 4.41 -5.83
N TYR A 16 -1.33 3.42 -5.49
CA TYR A 16 -2.75 3.36 -5.87
C TYR A 16 -3.64 3.33 -4.63
N SER A 17 -4.76 4.05 -4.66
CA SER A 17 -5.73 4.04 -3.58
C SER A 17 -7.16 4.11 -4.12
N PHE A 18 -7.94 3.06 -3.89
CA PHE A 18 -9.33 2.98 -4.33
C PHE A 18 -10.30 3.75 -3.44
N SER A 19 -10.11 3.65 -2.11
CA SER A 19 -11.00 4.21 -1.09
C SER A 19 -10.30 5.17 -0.13
N ALA A 20 -9.24 5.82 -0.57
CA ALA A 20 -8.37 6.72 0.19
C ALA A 20 -7.55 6.07 1.34
N GLN A 21 -7.75 4.80 1.69
CA GLN A 21 -7.05 4.15 2.81
C GLN A 21 -5.54 4.07 2.60
N THR A 22 -5.08 3.53 1.46
CA THR A 22 -3.66 3.48 1.12
C THR A 22 -3.04 4.87 1.08
N ARG A 23 -3.77 5.87 0.55
CA ARG A 23 -3.32 7.26 0.51
C ARG A 23 -3.09 7.83 1.91
N SER A 24 -3.94 7.50 2.88
CA SER A 24 -3.78 7.94 4.28
C SER A 24 -2.55 7.32 4.93
N LEU A 25 -2.30 6.02 4.71
CA LEU A 25 -1.08 5.37 5.19
C LEU A 25 0.17 5.98 4.59
N VAL A 26 0.20 6.15 3.26
CA VAL A 26 1.35 6.76 2.57
C VAL A 26 1.60 8.18 3.07
N ARG A 27 0.55 8.95 3.32
CA ARG A 27 0.70 10.30 3.90
C ARG A 27 1.40 10.24 5.26
N SER A 28 0.96 9.35 6.14
CA SER A 28 1.58 9.21 7.47
C SER A 28 3.03 8.72 7.40
N ILE A 29 3.34 7.77 6.48
CA ILE A 29 4.72 7.33 6.23
C ILE A 29 5.58 8.52 5.77
N VAL A 30 5.07 9.35 4.84
CA VAL A 30 5.79 10.54 4.35
C VAL A 30 6.03 11.55 5.48
N GLU A 31 5.04 11.77 6.36
CA GLU A 31 5.20 12.63 7.54
C GLU A 31 6.35 12.14 8.43
N GLY A 32 6.53 10.83 8.61
CA GLY A 32 7.68 10.27 9.35
C GLY A 32 9.01 10.38 8.59
N LEU A 33 9.01 10.14 7.29
CA LEU A 33 10.22 10.28 6.46
C LEU A 33 10.76 11.71 6.47
N GLN A 34 9.90 12.72 6.54
CA GLN A 34 10.26 14.14 6.54
C GLN A 34 11.00 14.60 7.82
N GLU A 35 11.07 13.78 8.86
CA GLU A 35 11.90 14.03 10.04
C GLU A 35 13.41 13.82 9.74
N TYR A 36 13.74 13.28 8.57
CA TYR A 36 15.10 12.97 8.13
C TYR A 36 15.47 13.72 6.83
N PRO A 37 16.76 13.93 6.54
CA PRO A 37 17.20 14.59 5.32
C PRO A 37 17.03 13.67 4.09
N VAL A 38 15.79 13.35 3.74
CA VAL A 38 15.42 12.54 2.59
C VAL A 38 14.56 13.35 1.61
N SER A 39 14.71 13.09 0.32
CA SER A 39 13.87 13.66 -0.74
C SER A 39 12.82 12.65 -1.17
N VAL A 40 11.55 13.02 -1.11
CA VAL A 40 10.43 12.12 -1.45
C VAL A 40 9.73 12.60 -2.72
N VAL A 41 9.78 11.77 -3.75
CA VAL A 41 9.03 11.95 -5.00
C VAL A 41 7.81 11.03 -4.96
N ARG A 42 6.65 11.53 -5.39
CA ARG A 42 5.39 10.78 -5.30
C ARG A 42 4.73 10.66 -6.66
N GLU A 43 4.41 9.43 -7.04
CA GLU A 43 3.63 9.11 -8.24
C GLU A 43 2.32 8.42 -7.86
N ARG A 44 1.23 8.83 -8.49
CA ARG A 44 -0.07 8.21 -8.29
C ARG A 44 -0.49 7.45 -9.54
N LEU A 45 -0.76 6.17 -9.39
CA LEU A 45 -1.32 5.38 -10.48
C LEU A 45 -2.75 5.85 -10.77
N VAL A 46 -2.96 6.35 -12.00
CA VAL A 46 -4.25 6.84 -12.48
C VAL A 46 -4.82 5.82 -13.48
N PRO A 47 -5.90 5.11 -13.14
CA PRO A 47 -6.57 4.23 -14.10
C PRO A 47 -7.07 5.01 -15.32
N VAL A 48 -6.93 4.43 -16.53
CA VAL A 48 -7.48 4.99 -17.76
C VAL A 48 -9.01 5.08 -17.69
N SER A 49 -9.64 4.03 -17.12
CA SER A 49 -11.08 4.03 -16.85
C SER A 49 -11.32 4.32 -15.39
N GLU A 50 -12.18 5.27 -15.08
CA GLU A 50 -12.49 5.66 -13.72
C GLU A 50 -12.97 4.48 -12.87
N GLN A 51 -12.39 4.32 -11.70
CA GLN A 51 -12.76 3.30 -10.73
C GLN A 51 -13.56 3.95 -9.60
N HIS A 52 -14.88 3.75 -9.63
CA HIS A 52 -15.78 4.36 -8.63
C HIS A 52 -15.80 3.57 -7.33
N PHE A 53 -15.72 4.31 -6.22
CA PHE A 53 -15.98 3.80 -4.88
C PHE A 53 -17.15 4.60 -4.26
N PRO A 54 -18.19 3.92 -3.77
CA PRO A 54 -18.42 2.47 -3.75
C PRO A 54 -18.69 1.89 -5.15
N ILE A 55 -18.58 0.54 -5.29
CA ILE A 55 -18.83 -0.17 -6.55
C ILE A 55 -20.33 -0.10 -6.91
N GLY A 56 -21.18 -0.07 -5.89
CA GLY A 56 -22.64 0.06 -6.02
C GLY A 56 -23.39 -1.25 -5.71
N THR A 57 -24.14 -1.81 -6.66
CA THR A 57 -25.04 -2.95 -6.38
C THR A 57 -24.29 -4.24 -6.01
N VAL A 58 -24.98 -5.14 -5.27
CA VAL A 58 -24.44 -6.45 -4.87
C VAL A 58 -23.92 -7.26 -6.07
N PRO A 59 -24.66 -7.41 -7.19
CA PRO A 59 -24.16 -8.18 -8.34
C PRO A 59 -22.87 -7.58 -8.93
N LYS A 60 -22.77 -6.25 -9.06
CA LYS A 60 -21.57 -5.58 -9.53
C LYS A 60 -20.39 -5.81 -8.59
N THR A 61 -20.61 -5.74 -7.29
CA THR A 61 -19.59 -5.99 -6.26
C THR A 61 -19.08 -7.43 -6.32
N VAL A 62 -19.97 -8.41 -6.38
CA VAL A 62 -19.62 -9.84 -6.49
C VAL A 62 -18.85 -10.10 -7.79
N LYS A 63 -19.34 -9.59 -8.94
CA LYS A 63 -18.61 -9.69 -10.22
C LYS A 63 -17.19 -9.11 -10.10
N LYS A 64 -17.06 -7.93 -9.50
CA LYS A 64 -15.74 -7.30 -9.30
C LYS A 64 -14.83 -8.15 -8.41
N MET A 65 -15.35 -8.73 -7.33
CA MET A 65 -14.59 -9.63 -6.46
C MET A 65 -14.10 -10.87 -7.20
N ILE A 66 -14.94 -11.49 -8.03
CA ILE A 66 -14.57 -12.66 -8.84
C ILE A 66 -13.45 -12.31 -9.82
N VAL A 67 -13.61 -11.26 -10.62
CA VAL A 67 -12.60 -10.91 -11.64
C VAL A 67 -11.26 -10.48 -11.00
N THR A 68 -11.30 -9.84 -9.83
CA THR A 68 -10.07 -9.47 -9.11
C THR A 68 -9.37 -10.66 -8.46
N MET A 69 -10.08 -11.75 -8.16
CA MET A 69 -9.48 -13.02 -7.74
C MET A 69 -8.58 -13.59 -8.84
N PHE A 70 -8.95 -13.41 -10.11
CA PHE A 70 -8.17 -13.81 -11.28
C PHE A 70 -7.16 -12.74 -11.72
N ARG A 71 -6.70 -11.88 -10.79
CA ARG A 71 -5.68 -10.86 -11.02
C ARG A 71 -6.01 -9.92 -12.18
N GLN A 72 -7.24 -9.43 -12.25
CA GLN A 72 -7.67 -8.47 -13.27
C GLN A 72 -6.70 -7.29 -13.33
N ARG A 73 -6.20 -7.00 -14.53
CA ARG A 73 -5.44 -5.77 -14.83
C ARG A 73 -6.41 -4.62 -15.03
N VAL A 74 -6.00 -3.45 -14.59
CA VAL A 74 -6.71 -2.19 -14.84
C VAL A 74 -5.71 -1.25 -15.49
N PRO A 75 -5.85 -0.95 -16.78
CA PRO A 75 -4.92 -0.08 -17.50
C PRO A 75 -4.76 1.27 -16.78
N ILE A 76 -3.53 1.75 -16.72
CA ILE A 76 -3.14 3.00 -16.10
C ILE A 76 -2.57 3.97 -17.12
N GLN A 77 -2.69 5.26 -16.85
CA GLN A 77 -2.03 6.29 -17.63
C GLN A 77 -0.49 6.13 -17.57
N PRO A 78 0.25 6.68 -18.54
CA PRO A 78 1.71 6.69 -18.47
C PRO A 78 2.20 7.31 -17.15
N LEU A 79 3.31 6.79 -16.64
CA LEU A 79 3.98 7.38 -15.48
C LEU A 79 4.71 8.66 -15.88
N SER A 80 4.94 9.51 -14.88
CA SER A 80 5.78 10.67 -15.05
C SER A 80 7.24 10.26 -15.30
N PRO A 81 8.00 10.98 -16.16
CA PRO A 81 9.39 10.62 -16.47
C PRO A 81 10.30 10.47 -15.24
N HIS A 82 10.07 11.25 -14.20
CA HIS A 82 10.83 11.18 -12.95
C HIS A 82 10.75 9.81 -12.26
N CYS A 83 9.76 8.97 -12.56
CA CYS A 83 9.69 7.62 -11.99
C CYS A 83 10.84 6.71 -12.41
N PHE A 84 11.52 7.06 -13.50
CA PHE A 84 12.62 6.27 -14.10
C PHE A 84 14.00 6.82 -13.79
N GLU A 85 14.11 7.74 -12.83
CA GLU A 85 15.36 8.22 -12.28
C GLU A 85 15.90 7.27 -11.20
N ASP A 86 17.13 7.52 -10.72
CA ASP A 86 17.75 6.72 -9.66
C ASP A 86 17.19 7.08 -8.28
N TYR A 87 16.85 6.05 -7.49
CA TYR A 87 16.35 6.17 -6.14
C TYR A 87 17.07 5.20 -5.19
N ASP A 88 17.29 5.64 -3.93
CA ASP A 88 17.79 4.75 -2.87
C ASP A 88 16.73 3.74 -2.41
N LEU A 89 15.44 4.11 -2.56
CA LEU A 89 14.31 3.27 -2.19
C LEU A 89 13.08 3.57 -3.04
N ILE A 90 12.40 2.53 -3.50
CA ILE A 90 11.07 2.63 -4.10
C ILE A 90 10.03 2.04 -3.12
N ILE A 91 9.05 2.83 -2.72
CA ILE A 91 7.90 2.36 -1.95
C ILE A 91 6.73 2.13 -2.91
N LEU A 92 6.27 0.87 -3.02
CA LEU A 92 5.11 0.51 -3.84
C LEU A 92 3.90 0.26 -2.96
N ALA A 93 2.96 1.20 -2.93
CA ALA A 93 1.80 1.16 -2.04
C ALA A 93 0.49 0.85 -2.78
N GLY A 94 -0.26 -0.14 -2.29
CA GLY A 94 -1.54 -0.50 -2.90
C GLY A 94 -2.47 -1.29 -1.98
N PRO A 95 -3.80 -1.28 -2.31
CA PRO A 95 -4.76 -2.11 -1.61
C PRO A 95 -4.75 -3.54 -2.12
N THR A 96 -5.16 -4.45 -1.25
CA THR A 96 -5.46 -5.84 -1.62
C THR A 96 -6.82 -5.93 -2.31
N TRP A 97 -6.86 -6.53 -3.49
CA TRP A 97 -8.09 -6.93 -4.18
C TRP A 97 -8.14 -8.45 -4.29
N SER A 98 -9.11 -9.06 -3.60
CA SER A 98 -9.30 -10.53 -3.58
C SER A 98 -7.98 -11.31 -3.47
N TYR A 99 -7.23 -11.04 -2.40
CA TYR A 99 -5.93 -11.65 -2.06
C TYR A 99 -4.73 -11.26 -2.96
N ASN A 100 -4.93 -10.42 -3.97
CA ASN A 100 -3.89 -10.01 -4.93
C ASN A 100 -3.58 -8.51 -4.81
N PRO A 101 -2.46 -8.04 -5.37
CA PRO A 101 -2.28 -6.63 -5.66
C PRO A 101 -3.44 -6.09 -6.50
N SER A 102 -3.79 -4.83 -6.30
CA SER A 102 -4.88 -4.20 -7.07
C SER A 102 -4.57 -4.16 -8.56
N GLY A 103 -5.63 -4.14 -9.40
CA GLY A 103 -5.49 -4.16 -10.86
C GLY A 103 -4.58 -3.08 -11.44
N PRO A 104 -4.61 -1.81 -10.96
CA PRO A 104 -3.65 -0.78 -11.38
C PRO A 104 -2.20 -1.12 -11.03
N VAL A 105 -1.94 -1.71 -9.85
CA VAL A 105 -0.59 -2.18 -9.48
C VAL A 105 -0.16 -3.32 -10.39
N MET A 106 -1.05 -4.26 -10.70
CA MET A 106 -0.74 -5.35 -11.64
C MET A 106 -0.39 -4.83 -13.04
N SER A 107 -1.12 -3.81 -13.54
CA SER A 107 -0.80 -3.18 -14.82
C SER A 107 0.53 -2.43 -14.82
N LEU A 108 0.90 -1.80 -13.70
CA LEU A 108 2.22 -1.19 -13.52
C LEU A 108 3.33 -2.24 -13.66
N LEU A 109 3.18 -3.36 -12.92
CA LEU A 109 4.18 -4.43 -12.92
C LEU A 109 4.37 -5.03 -14.31
N ASP A 110 3.27 -5.25 -15.06
CA ASP A 110 3.31 -5.83 -16.40
C ASP A 110 3.91 -4.86 -17.45
N ARG A 111 3.66 -3.54 -17.34
CA ARG A 111 4.07 -2.55 -18.35
C ARG A 111 5.44 -1.96 -18.08
N ASP A 112 5.67 -1.49 -16.87
CA ASP A 112 6.84 -0.67 -16.51
C ASP A 112 7.75 -1.37 -15.48
N GLY A 113 7.32 -2.52 -14.95
CA GLY A 113 7.93 -3.14 -13.78
C GLY A 113 9.40 -3.50 -13.96
N GLU A 114 9.79 -4.00 -15.12
CA GLU A 114 11.18 -4.36 -15.39
C GLU A 114 12.10 -3.13 -15.36
N GLN A 115 11.67 -2.04 -16.00
CA GLN A 115 12.44 -0.79 -16.03
C GLN A 115 12.50 -0.11 -14.66
N LEU A 116 11.40 -0.16 -13.89
CA LEU A 116 11.30 0.51 -12.60
C LEU A 116 12.03 -0.24 -11.48
N PHE A 117 12.00 -1.57 -11.48
CA PHE A 117 12.38 -2.33 -10.29
C PHE A 117 13.67 -3.12 -10.42
N ARG A 118 14.22 -3.30 -11.63
CA ARG A 118 15.46 -4.04 -11.82
C ARG A 118 16.62 -3.40 -11.05
N GLY A 119 17.20 -4.15 -10.11
CA GLY A 119 18.30 -3.71 -9.25
C GLY A 119 17.91 -2.72 -8.15
N GLN A 120 16.64 -2.28 -8.08
CA GLN A 120 16.16 -1.32 -7.10
C GLN A 120 15.74 -1.99 -5.79
N THR A 121 15.97 -1.32 -4.66
CA THR A 121 15.38 -1.72 -3.38
C THR A 121 13.91 -1.30 -3.34
N VAL A 122 13.01 -2.26 -3.17
CA VAL A 122 11.55 -2.03 -3.20
C VAL A 122 10.91 -2.45 -1.89
N LEU A 123 10.16 -1.55 -1.28
CA LEU A 123 9.40 -1.77 -0.05
C LEU A 123 7.89 -1.73 -0.35
N PRO A 124 7.21 -2.89 -0.46
CA PRO A 124 5.76 -2.91 -0.63
C PRO A 124 5.02 -2.43 0.63
N VAL A 125 3.98 -1.59 0.43
CA VAL A 125 3.05 -1.16 1.47
C VAL A 125 1.66 -1.67 1.12
N ILE A 126 1.16 -2.61 1.91
CA ILE A 126 -0.11 -3.31 1.68
C ILE A 126 -1.18 -2.80 2.65
N SER A 127 -2.25 -2.23 2.08
CA SER A 127 -3.48 -1.95 2.82
C SER A 127 -4.49 -3.05 2.53
N CYS A 128 -4.90 -3.81 3.53
CA CYS A 128 -5.78 -4.96 3.35
C CYS A 128 -6.90 -5.03 4.39
N ARG A 129 -7.88 -5.89 4.12
CA ARG A 129 -8.90 -6.27 5.09
C ARG A 129 -8.32 -7.23 6.13
N GLY A 130 -7.63 -8.23 5.66
CA GLY A 130 -7.00 -9.34 6.36
C GLY A 130 -6.38 -10.26 5.31
N PHE A 131 -6.07 -11.48 5.63
CA PHE A 131 -5.54 -12.48 4.67
C PHE A 131 -4.37 -11.96 3.81
N TRP A 132 -3.54 -11.11 4.38
CA TRP A 132 -2.47 -10.38 3.71
C TRP A 132 -1.34 -11.27 3.16
N ARG A 133 -1.19 -12.50 3.72
CA ARG A 133 -0.07 -13.39 3.39
C ARG A 133 -0.01 -13.73 1.90
N MET A 134 -1.16 -14.02 1.28
CA MET A 134 -1.21 -14.33 -0.16
C MET A 134 -0.80 -13.13 -1.02
N HIS A 135 -1.27 -11.93 -0.67
CA HIS A 135 -0.85 -10.71 -1.36
C HIS A 135 0.65 -10.47 -1.17
N TRP A 136 1.16 -10.61 0.06
CA TRP A 136 2.58 -10.44 0.36
C TRP A 136 3.48 -11.38 -0.46
N TRP A 137 3.18 -12.67 -0.45
CA TRP A 137 3.94 -13.63 -1.25
C TRP A 137 3.84 -13.35 -2.74
N GLY A 138 2.65 -13.01 -3.22
CA GLY A 138 2.43 -12.68 -4.62
C GLY A 138 3.22 -11.45 -5.08
N ILE A 139 3.12 -10.32 -4.35
CA ILE A 139 3.82 -9.10 -4.72
C ILE A 139 5.35 -9.25 -4.59
N LYS A 140 5.82 -9.93 -3.54
CA LYS A 140 7.25 -10.21 -3.36
C LYS A 140 7.81 -11.06 -4.49
N SER A 141 7.09 -12.10 -4.91
CA SER A 141 7.49 -12.95 -6.04
C SER A 141 7.53 -12.17 -7.36
N LEU A 142 6.50 -11.36 -7.63
CA LEU A 142 6.43 -10.54 -8.85
C LEU A 142 7.57 -9.53 -8.91
N LEU A 143 7.83 -8.78 -7.84
CA LEU A 143 8.92 -7.82 -7.79
C LEU A 143 10.30 -8.47 -7.94
N LYS A 144 10.52 -9.62 -7.28
CA LYS A 144 11.76 -10.40 -7.47
C LYS A 144 11.92 -10.91 -8.90
N GLY A 145 10.84 -11.36 -9.53
CA GLY A 145 10.83 -11.77 -10.94
C GLY A 145 11.19 -10.64 -11.91
N LEU A 146 10.92 -9.38 -11.52
CA LEU A 146 11.31 -8.17 -12.25
C LEU A 146 12.72 -7.65 -11.87
N GLY A 147 13.48 -8.41 -11.07
CA GLY A 147 14.83 -8.06 -10.65
C GLY A 147 14.90 -7.09 -9.46
N GLY A 148 13.79 -6.82 -8.78
CA GLY A 148 13.76 -5.94 -7.59
C GLY A 148 14.27 -6.64 -6.32
N LEU A 149 14.95 -5.90 -5.47
CA LEU A 149 15.37 -6.34 -4.13
C LEU A 149 14.27 -6.01 -3.14
N VAL A 150 13.67 -7.03 -2.51
CA VAL A 150 12.55 -6.85 -1.58
C VAL A 150 12.98 -7.33 -0.19
N PRO A 151 13.65 -6.47 0.60
CA PRO A 151 14.16 -6.85 1.93
C PRO A 151 13.03 -7.06 2.92
N ASN A 152 12.01 -6.21 2.90
CA ASN A 152 10.92 -6.22 3.87
C ASN A 152 9.60 -5.74 3.22
N GLY A 153 8.52 -5.58 4.02
CA GLY A 153 7.25 -5.04 3.57
C GLY A 153 6.36 -4.61 4.72
N ILE A 154 5.60 -3.55 4.50
CA ILE A 154 4.69 -2.95 5.46
C ILE A 154 3.27 -3.44 5.16
N ILE A 155 2.60 -3.97 6.17
CA ILE A 155 1.23 -4.45 6.06
C ILE A 155 0.37 -3.75 7.11
N PHE A 156 -0.75 -3.16 6.66
CA PHE A 156 -1.79 -2.66 7.54
C PHE A 156 -3.10 -3.38 7.26
N SER A 157 -3.58 -4.12 8.26
CA SER A 157 -4.86 -4.82 8.19
C SER A 157 -5.98 -4.02 8.84
N HIS A 158 -7.22 -4.33 8.47
CA HIS A 158 -8.41 -3.70 9.06
C HIS A 158 -8.57 -4.11 10.54
N PRO A 159 -8.92 -3.18 11.44
CA PRO A 159 -8.93 -3.43 12.89
C PRO A 159 -10.17 -4.16 13.41
N SER A 160 -11.05 -4.66 12.55
CA SER A 160 -12.21 -5.46 12.96
C SER A 160 -11.98 -6.95 12.77
N LYS A 161 -12.53 -7.75 13.69
CA LYS A 161 -12.48 -9.23 13.61
C LYS A 161 -13.33 -9.78 12.48
N GLU A 162 -12.95 -10.94 11.97
CA GLU A 162 -13.82 -11.71 11.08
C GLU A 162 -14.96 -12.37 11.88
N PRO A 163 -16.15 -12.56 11.29
CA PRO A 163 -16.54 -12.25 9.89
C PRO A 163 -16.97 -10.79 9.66
N TRP A 164 -16.99 -9.98 10.71
CA TRP A 164 -17.51 -8.60 10.68
C TRP A 164 -16.69 -7.67 9.77
N CYS A 165 -15.39 -7.90 9.70
CA CYS A 165 -14.53 -7.17 8.78
C CYS A 165 -14.95 -7.42 7.33
N THR A 166 -15.08 -8.68 6.93
CA THR A 166 -15.52 -9.06 5.58
C THR A 166 -16.89 -8.48 5.25
N LEU A 167 -17.87 -8.65 6.15
CA LEU A 167 -19.22 -8.17 5.94
C LEU A 167 -19.29 -6.64 5.87
N GLY A 168 -18.57 -5.94 6.75
CA GLY A 168 -18.53 -4.48 6.76
C GLY A 168 -17.90 -3.90 5.49
N VAL A 169 -16.80 -4.46 5.06
CA VAL A 169 -16.16 -4.05 3.79
C VAL A 169 -17.07 -4.33 2.60
N PHE A 170 -17.72 -5.49 2.54
CA PHE A 170 -18.67 -5.83 1.49
C PHE A 170 -19.84 -4.83 1.44
N LEU A 171 -20.47 -4.55 2.58
CA LEU A 171 -21.54 -3.55 2.69
C LEU A 171 -21.06 -2.17 2.21
N LYS A 172 -19.84 -1.78 2.57
CA LYS A 172 -19.27 -0.50 2.12
C LYS A 172 -19.07 -0.46 0.62
N LEU A 173 -18.60 -1.53 0.01
CA LEU A 173 -18.44 -1.66 -1.44
C LEU A 173 -19.79 -1.57 -2.17
N THR A 174 -20.88 -2.03 -1.56
CA THR A 174 -22.25 -1.91 -2.11
C THR A 174 -22.89 -0.54 -1.86
N GLY A 175 -22.15 0.43 -1.29
CA GLY A 175 -22.65 1.77 -1.01
C GLY A 175 -23.39 1.94 0.31
N ARG A 176 -23.42 0.91 1.15
CA ARG A 176 -24.04 0.99 2.48
C ARG A 176 -23.05 1.56 3.51
N ILE A 177 -23.58 1.97 4.66
CA ILE A 177 -22.79 2.54 5.76
C ILE A 177 -22.91 1.61 6.98
N PRO A 178 -22.06 0.56 7.06
CA PRO A 178 -22.15 -0.44 8.14
C PRO A 178 -21.97 0.19 9.52
N GLU A 179 -21.19 1.28 9.62
CA GLU A 179 -20.96 2.01 10.86
C GLU A 179 -22.25 2.65 11.44
N ARG A 180 -23.29 2.80 10.64
CA ARG A 180 -24.62 3.33 11.05
C ARG A 180 -25.67 2.26 11.28
N MET A 181 -25.33 0.97 11.02
CA MET A 181 -26.26 -0.12 11.22
C MET A 181 -26.19 -0.63 12.67
N PRO A 182 -27.31 -0.60 13.47
CA PRO A 182 -27.28 -0.94 14.90
C PRO A 182 -26.64 -2.29 15.22
N TRP A 183 -26.90 -3.32 14.38
CA TRP A 183 -26.36 -4.66 14.55
C TRP A 183 -24.88 -4.80 14.16
N MET A 184 -24.35 -3.87 13.33
CA MET A 184 -22.94 -3.83 12.94
C MET A 184 -22.05 -3.01 13.87
N GLN A 185 -22.59 -1.96 14.49
CA GLN A 185 -21.82 -0.97 15.29
C GLN A 185 -20.99 -1.61 16.41
N LYS A 186 -21.47 -2.71 17.00
CA LYS A 186 -20.76 -3.44 18.07
C LYS A 186 -19.47 -4.09 17.58
N HIS A 187 -19.43 -4.47 16.31
CA HIS A 187 -18.37 -5.31 15.73
C HIS A 187 -17.54 -4.59 14.66
N TYR A 188 -18.11 -3.57 14.03
CA TYR A 188 -17.50 -2.82 12.94
C TYR A 188 -17.57 -1.31 13.23
N LYS A 189 -16.54 -0.82 13.90
CA LYS A 189 -16.54 0.57 14.41
C LYS A 189 -16.27 1.62 13.34
N LYS A 190 -15.40 1.31 12.38
CA LYS A 190 -14.95 2.28 11.38
C LYS A 190 -14.46 1.59 10.11
N TYR A 191 -14.76 2.18 8.97
CA TYR A 191 -14.12 1.83 7.70
C TYR A 191 -12.76 2.53 7.59
N GLY A 192 -11.72 1.77 7.27
CA GLY A 192 -10.35 2.28 7.10
C GLY A 192 -9.49 2.17 8.34
N HIS A 193 -8.29 2.73 8.24
CA HIS A 193 -7.30 2.67 9.30
C HIS A 193 -7.62 3.58 10.48
N THR A 194 -7.30 3.14 11.69
CA THR A 194 -7.49 3.90 12.92
C THR A 194 -6.41 4.97 13.09
N ARG A 195 -6.65 5.94 13.99
CA ARG A 195 -5.63 6.93 14.35
C ARG A 195 -4.34 6.27 14.87
N PRO A 196 -4.38 5.27 15.79
CA PRO A 196 -3.17 4.54 16.19
C PRO A 196 -2.43 3.87 15.03
N GLN A 197 -3.15 3.29 14.06
CA GLN A 197 -2.52 2.72 12.86
C GLN A 197 -1.84 3.79 11.99
N LEU A 198 -2.42 4.98 11.87
CA LEU A 198 -1.78 6.08 11.14
C LEU A 198 -0.55 6.62 11.88
N ALA A 199 -0.60 6.69 13.21
CA ALA A 199 0.58 7.04 14.02
C ALA A 199 1.69 5.99 13.87
N GLU A 200 1.32 4.71 13.84
CA GLU A 200 2.26 3.62 13.58
C GLU A 200 2.87 3.68 12.17
N ALA A 201 2.06 4.04 11.16
CA ALA A 201 2.57 4.27 9.82
C ALA A 201 3.58 5.43 9.76
N ARG A 202 3.36 6.50 10.53
CA ARG A 202 4.34 7.58 10.69
C ARG A 202 5.64 7.07 11.34
N ARG A 203 5.54 6.32 12.43
CA ARG A 203 6.70 5.70 13.08
C ARG A 203 7.49 4.81 12.11
N PHE A 204 6.83 4.05 11.25
CA PHE A 204 7.50 3.27 10.20
C PHE A 204 8.24 4.18 9.20
N GLY A 205 7.67 5.34 8.87
CA GLY A 205 8.37 6.35 8.07
C GLY A 205 9.64 6.86 8.73
N GLU A 206 9.58 7.14 10.04
CA GLU A 206 10.75 7.54 10.86
C GLU A 206 11.82 6.46 10.87
N MET A 207 11.45 5.19 11.07
CA MET A 207 12.38 4.05 11.03
C MET A 207 13.07 3.91 9.67
N ILE A 208 12.31 4.04 8.57
CA ILE A 208 12.86 3.97 7.20
C ILE A 208 13.83 5.13 6.97
N GLY A 209 13.44 6.36 7.32
CA GLY A 209 14.29 7.54 7.16
C GLY A 209 15.60 7.42 7.94
N GLY A 210 15.52 6.96 9.19
CA GLY A 210 16.69 6.69 10.03
C GLY A 210 17.63 5.66 9.42
N ALA A 211 17.11 4.50 9.03
CA ALA A 211 17.90 3.44 8.43
C ALA A 211 18.60 3.90 7.13
N LEU A 212 17.88 4.60 6.24
CA LEU A 212 18.48 5.10 5.00
C LEU A 212 19.60 6.10 5.23
N VAL A 213 19.47 7.00 6.21
CA VAL A 213 20.48 7.99 6.54
C VAL A 213 21.70 7.36 7.21
N GLN A 214 21.48 6.35 8.05
CA GLN A 214 22.56 5.61 8.74
C GLN A 214 23.23 4.57 7.83
N GLY A 215 22.59 4.20 6.72
CA GLY A 215 23.06 3.14 5.82
C GLY A 215 22.73 1.74 6.33
N ASP A 216 21.73 1.62 7.23
CA ASP A 216 21.29 0.35 7.78
C ASP A 216 20.36 -0.41 6.82
N GLY A 217 20.32 -1.74 6.97
CA GLY A 217 19.43 -2.59 6.18
C GLY A 217 17.96 -2.46 6.59
N LEU A 218 17.06 -2.41 5.60
CA LEU A 218 15.62 -2.37 5.86
C LEU A 218 15.05 -3.72 6.31
N GLU A 219 15.79 -4.82 6.16
CA GLU A 219 15.42 -6.17 6.57
C GLU A 219 15.31 -6.34 8.08
N GLU A 220 16.05 -5.55 8.85
CA GLU A 220 16.07 -5.59 10.31
C GLU A 220 14.93 -4.81 10.96
N LEU A 221 14.22 -3.97 10.18
CA LEU A 221 13.14 -3.15 10.69
C LEU A 221 11.88 -3.98 10.98
N ASP A 222 11.35 -3.86 12.20
CA ASP A 222 10.09 -4.51 12.57
C ASP A 222 8.87 -3.67 12.17
N PHE A 223 8.23 -4.07 11.06
CA PHE A 223 6.96 -3.51 10.58
C PHE A 223 5.75 -4.40 10.94
N ARG A 224 5.94 -5.47 11.73
CA ARG A 224 4.87 -6.45 12.03
C ARG A 224 4.33 -6.30 13.44
N THR A 225 3.93 -5.10 13.78
CA THR A 225 3.36 -4.80 15.09
C THR A 225 1.87 -5.17 15.15
N SER A 226 1.35 -5.41 16.35
CA SER A 226 -0.07 -5.68 16.59
C SER A 226 -0.98 -4.49 16.24
N LEU A 227 -0.45 -3.28 16.15
CA LEU A 227 -1.17 -2.12 15.66
C LEU A 227 -1.32 -2.14 14.13
N ALA A 228 -0.27 -2.54 13.42
CA ALA A 228 -0.29 -2.62 11.97
C ALA A 228 -1.09 -3.84 11.48
N ILE A 229 -0.80 -5.02 12.05
CA ILE A 229 -1.46 -6.28 11.68
C ILE A 229 -2.36 -6.72 12.82
N PHE A 230 -3.66 -6.54 12.63
CA PHE A 230 -4.65 -7.03 13.57
C PHE A 230 -4.86 -8.54 13.34
N GLU A 231 -4.40 -9.33 14.29
CA GLU A 231 -4.67 -10.77 14.37
C GLU A 231 -5.87 -10.95 15.30
N GLY A 232 -7.08 -10.99 14.74
CA GLY A 232 -8.33 -11.08 15.43
C GLY A 232 -8.81 -12.50 15.70
#